data_b08f2e3bf49db33751f71d8ec78ec21b
#
_entry.id   b08f2e3bf49db33751f71d8ec78ec21b
#
_cell.length_a   1.000
_cell.length_b   1.000
_cell.length_c   1.000
_cell.angle_alpha   90.00
_cell.angle_beta   90.00
_cell.angle_gamma   90.00
#
_symmetry.space_group_name_H-M   'P 1'
#
loop_
_entity.id
_entity.type
_entity.pdbx_description
1 polymer ?
#
loop_
_entity_poly.entity_id
_entity_poly.type
_entity_poly.pdbx_seq_one_letter_code
_entity_poly.pdbx_strand_id
1 'polypeptide(L)'
;LTSPDTPQTQNTTTDTHHHRHQTKRSHVTVGRPLPGNRHDSRAWAESGAKAAVGNTTTIADGGYPGTGLVMPHRRRPGEELPDWKQAHNKSHKQVRARVEHCFARMKPWKILRDCRLRGDGVHHAMPGIARLHNLAPTG
;
A
#
# COMPACT_ATOMS: atom_id res chain seq x y z
N LEU A 1 42.78 50.91 31.06
CA LEU A 1 43.38 49.73 30.42
C LEU A 1 42.27 48.85 29.95
N THR A 2 41.87 49.07 28.70
CA THR A 2 40.80 48.37 28.00
C THR A 2 41.39 47.20 27.24
N SER A 3 40.86 46.01 27.49
CA SER A 3 41.12 44.83 26.66
C SER A 3 40.16 44.80 25.50
N PRO A 4 40.58 44.42 24.28
CA PRO A 4 39.71 44.36 23.14
C PRO A 4 38.97 43.00 23.05
N ASP A 5 37.69 43.12 22.73
CA ASP A 5 36.76 42.06 22.39
C ASP A 5 37.22 41.29 21.13
N THR A 6 37.28 39.97 21.25
CA THR A 6 37.50 39.09 20.12
C THR A 6 36.13 38.61 19.58
N PRO A 7 35.81 38.78 18.32
CA PRO A 7 34.56 38.26 17.77
C PRO A 7 34.64 36.74 17.58
N GLN A 8 33.73 36.04 18.22
CA GLN A 8 33.50 34.59 17.99
C GLN A 8 32.89 34.39 16.60
N THR A 9 33.63 33.71 15.76
CA THR A 9 33.16 33.21 14.46
C THR A 9 32.20 32.04 14.70
N GLN A 10 30.91 32.28 14.48
CA GLN A 10 29.91 31.23 14.47
C GLN A 10 30.06 30.45 13.17
N ASN A 11 30.61 29.24 13.27
CA ASN A 11 30.58 28.25 12.21
C ASN A 11 29.15 27.71 12.08
N THR A 12 28.41 28.25 11.11
CA THR A 12 27.12 27.68 10.67
C THR A 12 27.42 26.45 9.85
N THR A 13 27.44 25.28 10.49
CA THR A 13 27.45 24.01 9.79
C THR A 13 26.07 23.81 9.19
N THR A 14 25.92 24.06 7.90
CA THR A 14 24.72 23.74 7.14
C THR A 14 24.67 22.24 6.98
N ASP A 15 23.95 21.57 7.88
CA ASP A 15 23.67 20.14 7.80
C ASP A 15 22.67 19.92 6.67
N THR A 16 23.20 19.64 5.49
CA THR A 16 22.41 19.29 4.31
C THR A 16 21.91 17.86 4.51
N HIS A 17 20.78 17.70 5.20
CA HIS A 17 20.06 16.45 5.24
C HIS A 17 19.67 16.04 3.82
N HIS A 18 20.53 15.25 3.21
CA HIS A 18 20.18 14.47 2.04
C HIS A 18 19.11 13.46 2.45
N HIS A 19 17.85 13.86 2.33
CA HIS A 19 16.72 12.92 2.34
C HIS A 19 16.89 12.00 1.13
N ARG A 20 17.65 10.93 1.36
CA ARG A 20 17.65 9.79 0.47
C ARG A 20 16.22 9.28 0.40
N HIS A 21 15.49 9.63 -0.64
CA HIS A 21 14.23 9.00 -1.00
C HIS A 21 14.51 7.51 -1.23
N GLN A 22 14.47 6.73 -0.15
CA GLN A 22 14.36 5.29 -0.28
C GLN A 22 13.01 5.04 -0.94
N THR A 23 13.03 4.73 -2.21
CA THR A 23 11.88 4.21 -2.94
C THR A 23 11.49 2.92 -2.24
N LYS A 24 10.52 2.99 -1.32
CA LYS A 24 10.03 1.80 -0.62
C LYS A 24 9.46 0.87 -1.68
N ARG A 25 10.15 -0.24 -1.92
CA ARG A 25 9.68 -1.28 -2.84
C ARG A 25 8.31 -1.73 -2.40
N SER A 26 7.32 -1.63 -3.30
CA SER A 26 6.02 -2.23 -3.08
C SER A 26 6.14 -3.73 -3.34
N HIS A 27 5.92 -4.54 -2.33
CA HIS A 27 5.94 -5.99 -2.44
C HIS A 27 4.51 -6.51 -2.64
N VAL A 28 4.29 -7.30 -3.68
CA VAL A 28 3.00 -7.90 -3.99
C VAL A 28 2.97 -9.33 -3.47
N THR A 29 1.96 -9.65 -2.68
CA THR A 29 1.65 -11.00 -2.22
C THR A 29 0.25 -11.36 -2.69
N VAL A 30 0.06 -12.59 -3.15
CA VAL A 30 -1.22 -13.09 -3.67
C VAL A 30 -1.73 -14.19 -2.74
N GLY A 31 -2.95 -13.99 -2.24
CA GLY A 31 -3.67 -15.01 -1.48
C GLY A 31 -4.18 -16.15 -2.36
N ARG A 32 -4.67 -17.22 -1.70
CA ARG A 32 -5.28 -18.36 -2.40
C ARG A 32 -6.57 -17.91 -3.09
N PRO A 33 -6.85 -18.35 -4.33
CA PRO A 33 -8.11 -18.04 -4.99
C PRO A 33 -9.27 -18.71 -4.26
N LEU A 34 -10.39 -18.01 -4.22
CA LEU A 34 -11.63 -18.47 -3.60
C LEU A 34 -12.78 -18.33 -4.58
N PRO A 35 -13.90 -19.06 -4.39
CA PRO A 35 -15.09 -18.89 -5.23
C PRO A 35 -15.57 -17.42 -5.25
N GLY A 36 -15.95 -16.92 -6.42
CA GLY A 36 -16.31 -15.52 -6.63
C GLY A 36 -17.56 -15.02 -5.88
N ASN A 37 -18.34 -15.94 -5.30
CA ASN A 37 -19.50 -15.62 -4.46
C ASN A 37 -19.15 -15.42 -2.98
N ARG A 38 -17.86 -15.48 -2.62
CA ARG A 38 -17.40 -15.19 -1.25
C ARG A 38 -17.43 -13.71 -0.97
N HIS A 39 -17.97 -13.35 0.20
CA HIS A 39 -17.87 -11.98 0.71
C HIS A 39 -16.41 -11.63 1.05
N ASP A 40 -15.99 -10.41 0.75
CA ASP A 40 -14.60 -9.96 0.89
C ASP A 40 -14.00 -10.19 2.27
N SER A 41 -14.77 -9.95 3.34
CA SER A 41 -14.33 -10.20 4.72
C SER A 41 -14.00 -11.68 4.99
N ARG A 42 -14.76 -12.61 4.39
CA ARG A 42 -14.46 -14.06 4.49
C ARG A 42 -13.27 -14.41 3.61
N ALA A 43 -13.19 -13.84 2.42
CA ALA A 43 -12.05 -14.04 1.52
C ALA A 43 -10.75 -13.59 2.18
N TRP A 44 -10.75 -12.50 2.90
CA TRP A 44 -9.61 -12.03 3.68
C TRP A 44 -9.09 -13.08 4.68
N ALA A 45 -10.00 -13.73 5.42
CA ALA A 45 -9.62 -14.74 6.39
C ALA A 45 -9.20 -16.08 5.74
N GLU A 46 -9.97 -16.53 4.72
CA GLU A 46 -9.84 -17.86 4.13
C GLU A 46 -8.71 -17.97 3.09
N SER A 47 -8.33 -16.86 2.42
CA SER A 47 -7.28 -16.85 1.39
C SER A 47 -5.85 -16.98 1.91
N GLY A 48 -5.65 -16.86 3.22
CA GLY A 48 -4.33 -16.76 3.83
C GLY A 48 -3.73 -15.35 3.82
N ALA A 49 -4.42 -14.36 3.25
CA ALA A 49 -3.94 -12.98 3.22
C ALA A 49 -3.78 -12.39 4.62
N LYS A 50 -4.73 -12.66 5.52
CA LYS A 50 -4.65 -12.25 6.93
C LYS A 50 -3.40 -12.81 7.62
N ALA A 51 -3.08 -14.08 7.39
CA ALA A 51 -1.90 -14.70 7.97
C ALA A 51 -0.60 -14.12 7.38
N ALA A 52 -0.59 -13.79 6.10
CA ALA A 52 0.58 -13.23 5.41
C ALA A 52 0.97 -11.84 5.91
N VAL A 53 0.00 -11.01 6.33
CA VAL A 53 0.29 -9.67 6.86
C VAL A 53 0.57 -9.66 8.37
N GLY A 54 0.21 -10.72 9.09
CA GLY A 54 0.44 -10.84 10.53
C GLY A 54 -0.18 -9.68 11.33
N ASN A 55 0.62 -9.08 12.20
CA ASN A 55 0.22 -7.95 13.05
C ASN A 55 0.44 -6.56 12.40
N THR A 56 0.73 -6.52 11.10
CA THR A 56 0.95 -5.26 10.40
C THR A 56 -0.37 -4.49 10.24
N THR A 57 -0.34 -3.17 10.51
CA THR A 57 -1.50 -2.31 10.22
C THR A 57 -1.81 -2.37 8.73
N THR A 58 -2.98 -2.89 8.40
CA THR A 58 -3.41 -3.12 7.03
C THR A 58 -4.60 -2.25 6.68
N ILE A 59 -4.57 -1.61 5.54
CA ILE A 59 -5.67 -0.82 5.01
C ILE A 59 -6.46 -1.62 3.99
N ALA A 60 -7.77 -1.37 3.93
CA ALA A 60 -8.67 -1.98 2.96
C ALA A 60 -9.71 -0.96 2.48
N ASP A 61 -10.43 -1.29 1.43
CA ASP A 61 -11.60 -0.51 1.04
C ASP A 61 -12.82 -0.79 1.94
N GLY A 62 -13.96 -0.19 1.63
CA GLY A 62 -15.17 -0.31 2.46
C GLY A 62 -15.85 -1.68 2.43
N GLY A 63 -15.31 -2.67 1.73
CA GLY A 63 -15.87 -4.01 1.58
C GLY A 63 -15.51 -5.00 2.71
N TYR A 64 -14.73 -4.58 3.70
CA TYR A 64 -14.17 -5.45 4.75
C TYR A 64 -14.65 -5.12 6.18
N PRO A 65 -15.97 -4.96 6.44
CA PRO A 65 -16.44 -4.64 7.78
C PRO A 65 -16.15 -5.78 8.76
N GLY A 66 -15.84 -5.42 10.01
CA GLY A 66 -15.62 -6.39 11.10
C GLY A 66 -14.29 -7.16 11.03
N THR A 67 -13.37 -6.80 10.13
CA THR A 67 -12.09 -7.51 9.94
C THR A 67 -10.92 -6.94 10.75
N GLY A 68 -11.10 -5.78 11.39
CA GLY A 68 -10.01 -5.05 12.04
C GLY A 68 -9.09 -4.27 11.07
N LEU A 69 -9.39 -4.30 9.78
CA LEU A 69 -8.67 -3.52 8.78
C LEU A 69 -9.05 -2.05 8.85
N VAL A 70 -8.10 -1.17 8.54
CA VAL A 70 -8.34 0.27 8.48
C VAL A 70 -9.06 0.61 7.19
N MET A 71 -10.30 1.06 7.29
CA MET A 71 -11.16 1.41 6.16
C MET A 71 -11.42 2.91 6.09
N PRO A 72 -11.78 3.44 4.90
CA PRO A 72 -12.19 4.82 4.80
C PRO A 72 -13.53 5.05 5.50
N HIS A 73 -13.70 6.23 6.08
CA HIS A 73 -14.96 6.65 6.67
C HIS A 73 -16.02 6.90 5.61
N ARG A 74 -17.18 6.29 5.76
CA ARG A 74 -18.32 6.52 4.88
C ARG A 74 -18.99 7.86 5.19
N ARG A 75 -19.30 8.61 4.14
CA ARG A 75 -20.15 9.79 4.22
C ARG A 75 -21.60 9.36 4.09
N ARG A 76 -22.46 9.81 5.00
CA ARG A 76 -23.91 9.65 4.85
C ARG A 76 -24.46 10.73 3.91
N PRO A 77 -25.54 10.47 3.14
CA PRO A 77 -26.19 11.50 2.35
C PRO A 77 -26.62 12.68 3.26
N GLY A 78 -26.25 13.90 2.87
CA GLY A 78 -26.58 15.11 3.59
C GLY A 78 -25.70 15.46 4.79
N GLU A 79 -24.72 14.60 5.17
CA GLU A 79 -23.78 14.88 6.23
C GLU A 79 -22.39 15.17 5.65
N GLU A 80 -21.68 16.15 6.24
CA GLU A 80 -20.27 16.35 5.98
C GLU A 80 -19.44 15.60 7.00
N LEU A 81 -18.33 15.02 6.54
CA LEU A 81 -17.38 14.37 7.45
C LEU A 81 -16.60 15.43 8.20
N PRO A 82 -16.37 15.27 9.53
CA PRO A 82 -15.43 16.09 10.27
C PRO A 82 -14.04 16.10 9.62
N ASP A 83 -13.29 17.20 9.78
CA ASP A 83 -12.00 17.41 9.13
C ASP A 83 -11.00 16.27 9.34
N TRP A 84 -10.95 15.69 10.52
CA TRP A 84 -10.06 14.57 10.80
C TRP A 84 -10.41 13.31 10.01
N LYS A 85 -11.71 13.04 9.75
CA LYS A 85 -12.16 11.93 8.90
C LYS A 85 -11.84 12.19 7.43
N GLN A 86 -11.97 13.44 6.99
CA GLN A 86 -11.59 13.84 5.64
C GLN A 86 -10.08 13.67 5.44
N ALA A 87 -9.25 14.11 6.39
CA ALA A 87 -7.80 13.94 6.37
C ALA A 87 -7.40 12.47 6.35
N HIS A 88 -8.05 11.63 7.18
CA HIS A 88 -7.85 10.19 7.17
C HIS A 88 -8.18 9.58 5.81
N ASN A 89 -9.33 9.91 5.23
CA ASN A 89 -9.73 9.40 3.91
C ASN A 89 -8.77 9.85 2.80
N LYS A 90 -8.24 11.07 2.87
CA LYS A 90 -7.23 11.57 1.93
C LYS A 90 -5.94 10.75 2.02
N SER A 91 -5.43 10.50 3.21
CA SER A 91 -4.24 9.66 3.42
C SER A 91 -4.47 8.23 2.95
N HIS A 92 -5.64 7.66 3.25
CA HIS A 92 -6.03 6.34 2.80
C HIS A 92 -6.06 6.23 1.27
N LYS A 93 -6.62 7.22 0.58
CA LYS A 93 -6.64 7.31 -0.89
C LYS A 93 -5.23 7.37 -1.49
N GLN A 94 -4.32 8.13 -0.88
CA GLN A 94 -2.92 8.22 -1.34
C GLN A 94 -2.19 6.89 -1.25
N VAL A 95 -2.39 6.13 -0.18
CA VAL A 95 -1.78 4.81 -0.03
C VAL A 95 -2.38 3.82 -1.04
N ARG A 96 -3.71 3.83 -1.23
CA ARG A 96 -4.38 2.98 -2.22
C ARG A 96 -3.92 3.24 -3.65
N ALA A 97 -3.66 4.49 -4.02
CA ALA A 97 -3.15 4.82 -5.35
C ALA A 97 -1.85 4.07 -5.69
N ARG A 98 -0.98 3.81 -4.71
CA ARG A 98 0.25 3.00 -4.93
C ARG A 98 -0.08 1.56 -5.27
N VAL A 99 -1.08 0.98 -4.61
CA VAL A 99 -1.55 -0.39 -4.88
C VAL A 99 -2.16 -0.47 -6.30
N GLU A 100 -2.96 0.52 -6.67
CA GLU A 100 -3.57 0.62 -8.00
C GLU A 100 -2.51 0.72 -9.10
N HIS A 101 -1.44 1.50 -8.89
CA HIS A 101 -0.30 1.55 -9.81
C HIS A 101 0.42 0.22 -9.95
N CYS A 102 0.54 -0.54 -8.85
CA CYS A 102 1.11 -1.88 -8.87
C CYS A 102 0.28 -2.82 -9.76
N PHE A 103 -1.03 -2.84 -9.56
CA PHE A 103 -1.95 -3.63 -10.39
C PHE A 103 -1.96 -3.18 -11.85
N ALA A 104 -1.91 -1.87 -12.11
CA ALA A 104 -1.84 -1.34 -13.47
C ALA A 104 -0.62 -1.86 -14.24
N ARG A 105 0.52 -2.04 -13.56
CA ARG A 105 1.73 -2.64 -14.15
C ARG A 105 1.60 -4.15 -14.39
N MET A 106 0.81 -4.85 -13.60
CA MET A 106 0.58 -6.29 -13.76
C MET A 106 -0.47 -6.63 -14.82
N LYS A 107 -1.49 -5.78 -15.00
CA LYS A 107 -2.58 -6.00 -15.97
C LYS A 107 -2.15 -6.28 -17.42
N PRO A 108 -1.10 -5.62 -17.98
CA PRO A 108 -0.67 -5.88 -19.36
C PRO A 108 -0.11 -7.28 -19.59
N TRP A 109 0.25 -8.01 -18.54
CA TRP A 109 0.76 -9.36 -18.70
C TRP A 109 -0.29 -10.24 -19.37
N LYS A 110 0.07 -10.77 -20.54
CA LYS A 110 -0.87 -11.51 -21.39
C LYS A 110 -1.52 -12.69 -20.67
N ILE A 111 -0.75 -13.38 -19.81
CA ILE A 111 -1.25 -14.51 -19.02
C ILE A 111 -2.39 -14.11 -18.07
N LEU A 112 -2.45 -12.87 -17.62
CA LEU A 112 -3.55 -12.36 -16.79
C LEU A 112 -4.69 -11.79 -17.63
N ARG A 113 -4.33 -10.99 -18.66
CA ARG A 113 -5.30 -10.32 -19.53
C ARG A 113 -6.15 -11.31 -20.33
N ASP A 114 -5.48 -12.31 -20.90
CA ASP A 114 -6.11 -13.33 -21.77
C ASP A 114 -6.21 -14.68 -21.06
N CYS A 115 -6.41 -14.67 -19.74
CA CYS A 115 -6.38 -15.87 -18.93
C CYS A 115 -7.47 -16.86 -19.34
N ARG A 116 -7.08 -17.97 -19.94
CA ARG A 116 -7.94 -19.12 -20.28
C ARG A 116 -7.62 -20.35 -19.43
N LEU A 117 -6.87 -20.15 -18.35
CA LEU A 117 -6.47 -21.23 -17.47
C LEU A 117 -7.67 -21.76 -16.70
N ARG A 118 -7.81 -23.07 -16.68
CA ARG A 118 -8.85 -23.78 -15.92
C ARG A 118 -8.26 -24.34 -14.63
N GLY A 119 -9.10 -24.55 -13.62
CA GLY A 119 -8.68 -25.11 -12.33
C GLY A 119 -7.63 -24.21 -11.63
N ASP A 120 -6.57 -24.81 -11.13
CA ASP A 120 -5.53 -24.12 -10.34
C ASP A 120 -4.52 -23.33 -11.17
N GLY A 121 -4.67 -23.29 -12.49
CA GLY A 121 -3.73 -22.58 -13.38
C GLY A 121 -3.60 -21.09 -13.04
N VAL A 122 -4.72 -20.43 -12.72
CA VAL A 122 -4.71 -19.01 -12.28
C VAL A 122 -3.96 -18.86 -10.96
N HIS A 123 -4.14 -19.82 -10.05
CA HIS A 123 -3.45 -19.81 -8.76
C HIS A 123 -1.94 -19.85 -8.92
N HIS A 124 -1.41 -20.60 -9.88
CA HIS A 124 0.02 -20.65 -10.14
C HIS A 124 0.52 -19.43 -10.92
N ALA A 125 -0.27 -18.92 -11.86
CA ALA A 125 0.10 -17.76 -12.67
C ALA A 125 0.23 -16.46 -11.85
N MET A 126 -0.70 -16.18 -10.97
CA MET A 126 -0.72 -14.95 -10.17
C MET A 126 0.49 -14.81 -9.23
N PRO A 127 0.86 -15.81 -8.41
CA PRO A 127 2.08 -15.74 -7.61
C PRO A 127 3.35 -15.64 -8.45
N GLY A 128 3.41 -16.30 -9.60
CA GLY A 128 4.53 -16.21 -10.53
C GLY A 128 4.76 -14.78 -11.02
N ILE A 129 3.69 -14.11 -11.46
CA ILE A 129 3.74 -12.71 -11.90
C ILE A 129 4.09 -11.77 -10.74
N ALA A 130 3.51 -12.00 -9.55
CA ALA A 130 3.84 -11.20 -8.37
C ALA A 130 5.33 -11.31 -8.02
N ARG A 131 5.92 -12.51 -8.10
CA ARG A 131 7.37 -12.71 -7.91
C ARG A 131 8.20 -11.96 -8.94
N LEU A 132 7.84 -12.05 -10.21
CA LEU A 132 8.53 -11.31 -11.28
C LEU A 132 8.42 -9.80 -11.08
N HIS A 133 7.24 -9.30 -10.69
CA HIS A 133 7.04 -7.89 -10.35
C HIS A 133 7.93 -7.46 -9.18
N ASN A 134 8.03 -8.29 -8.14
CA ASN A 134 8.83 -7.99 -6.96
C ASN A 134 10.34 -8.02 -7.26
N LEU A 135 10.78 -8.77 -8.26
CA LEU A 135 12.18 -8.84 -8.70
C LEU A 135 12.55 -7.74 -9.69
N ALA A 136 11.57 -7.17 -10.39
CA ALA A 136 11.82 -6.12 -11.36
C ALA A 136 12.45 -4.89 -10.67
N PRO A 137 13.51 -4.29 -11.25
CA PRO A 137 14.06 -3.06 -10.73
C PRO A 137 12.98 -1.97 -10.77
N THR A 138 12.86 -1.23 -9.69
CA THR A 138 12.05 0.00 -9.66
C THR A 138 12.81 1.06 -10.43
N GLY A 139 12.42 1.25 -11.71
CA GLY A 139 12.88 2.39 -12.51
C GLY A 139 12.25 3.69 -12.01
#